data_40c5a2f8eb67b9367f658f9d355d8c54
#
_entry.id   40c5a2f8eb67b9367f658f9d355d8c54
#
_cell.length_a   1.000
_cell.length_b   1.000
_cell.length_c   1.000
_cell.angle_alpha   90.00
_cell.angle_beta   90.00
_cell.angle_gamma   90.00
#
_symmetry.space_group_name_H-M   'P 1'
#
loop_
_entity.id
_entity.type
_entity.pdbx_description
1 polymer ?
#
loop_
_entity_poly.entity_id
_entity_poly.type
_entity_poly.pdbx_seq_one_letter_code
_entity_poly.pdbx_strand_id
1 'polypeptide(L)'
;VCVYDCQYCVNRTSNDLPRAMFTPRELADLTIDFYRRNYIEGLFLSSAVVHSPDYTTELMIRTLTLLREDYGFSGYIHAKAIPGADPLLTARLGRLADRLSVNIELPSSKSLALLAPDKKTDAIFQPMAQIKQEILQSKAERQKFRHAPAFAPAGQSTQMIVGASDETEVGGAKRS
;
A
#
# COMPACT_ATOMS: atom_id res chain seq x y z
N VAL A 1 -1.41 -2.33 17.12
CA VAL A 1 -0.37 -1.34 17.38
C VAL A 1 0.63 -1.40 16.23
N CYS A 2 1.04 -0.24 15.66
CA CYS A 2 2.09 -0.21 14.65
C CYS A 2 3.42 -0.63 15.28
N VAL A 3 4.24 -1.41 14.56
CA VAL A 3 5.59 -1.77 15.05
C VAL A 3 6.63 -0.67 14.81
N TYR A 4 6.29 0.36 14.02
CA TYR A 4 7.18 1.47 13.67
C TYR A 4 6.92 2.71 14.52
N ASP A 5 7.98 3.50 14.75
CA ASP A 5 7.92 4.76 15.51
C ASP A 5 8.20 5.99 14.63
N CYS A 6 7.51 6.11 13.51
CA CYS A 6 7.67 7.25 12.61
C CYS A 6 7.20 8.55 13.27
N GLN A 7 8.08 9.55 13.41
CA GLN A 7 7.83 10.79 14.16
C GLN A 7 6.65 11.62 13.61
N TYR A 8 6.38 11.52 12.30
CA TYR A 8 5.28 12.21 11.64
C TYR A 8 3.94 11.45 11.70
N CYS A 9 3.90 10.26 12.30
CA CYS A 9 2.70 9.41 12.30
C CYS A 9 2.02 9.44 13.68
N VAL A 10 0.75 9.80 13.69
CA VAL A 10 -0.05 9.77 14.94
C VAL A 10 -0.18 8.34 15.49
N ASN A 11 -0.15 7.33 14.63
CA ASN A 11 -0.28 5.90 14.99
C ASN A 11 1.07 5.22 15.31
N ARG A 12 2.14 5.98 15.51
CA ARG A 12 3.44 5.43 15.90
C ARG A 12 3.38 4.67 17.22
N THR A 13 4.29 3.72 17.41
CA THR A 13 4.25 2.81 18.56
C THR A 13 4.36 3.54 19.91
N SER A 14 5.12 4.63 19.98
CA SER A 14 5.34 5.40 21.23
C SER A 14 4.16 6.30 21.65
N ASN A 15 3.16 6.52 20.76
CA ASN A 15 1.98 7.30 21.12
C ASN A 15 0.99 6.42 21.92
N ASP A 16 0.60 6.90 23.10
CA ASP A 16 -0.43 6.27 23.93
C ASP A 16 -1.83 6.72 23.46
N LEU A 17 -2.38 5.98 22.50
CA LEU A 17 -3.70 6.23 21.93
C LEU A 17 -4.56 4.96 21.96
N PRO A 18 -5.88 5.09 22.16
CA PRO A 18 -6.81 3.99 21.98
C PRO A 18 -6.65 3.41 20.56
N ARG A 19 -6.55 2.09 20.46
CA ARG A 19 -6.30 1.42 19.18
C ARG A 19 -7.31 0.33 18.94
N ALA A 20 -7.78 0.27 17.70
CA ALA A 20 -8.64 -0.80 17.22
C ALA A 20 -8.09 -1.32 15.89
N MET A 21 -8.47 -2.53 15.54
CA MET A 21 -8.11 -3.17 14.28
C MET A 21 -9.32 -3.95 13.78
N PHE A 22 -9.65 -3.74 12.50
CA PHE A 22 -10.61 -4.59 11.82
C PHE A 22 -9.99 -5.94 11.48
N THR A 23 -10.74 -7.00 11.63
CA THR A 23 -10.44 -8.26 10.96
C THR A 23 -10.69 -8.12 9.46
N PRO A 24 -10.07 -8.95 8.61
CA PRO A 24 -10.34 -8.94 7.16
C PRO A 24 -11.83 -9.07 6.82
N ARG A 25 -12.57 -9.88 7.58
CA ARG A 25 -14.02 -10.10 7.38
C ARG A 25 -14.82 -8.84 7.72
N GLU A 26 -14.61 -8.26 8.89
CA GLU A 26 -15.31 -7.04 9.31
C GLU A 26 -15.10 -5.89 8.32
N LEU A 27 -13.86 -5.72 7.84
CA LEU A 27 -13.55 -4.67 6.87
C LEU A 27 -14.20 -4.94 5.51
N ALA A 28 -14.20 -6.19 5.06
CA ALA A 28 -14.86 -6.56 3.82
C ALA A 28 -16.39 -6.41 3.90
N ASP A 29 -17.00 -6.84 5.01
CA ASP A 29 -18.45 -6.70 5.27
C ASP A 29 -18.85 -5.21 5.27
N LEU A 30 -18.12 -4.38 5.99
CA LEU A 30 -18.37 -2.94 6.05
C LEU A 30 -18.24 -2.29 4.65
N THR A 31 -17.20 -2.65 3.91
CA THR A 31 -16.94 -2.10 2.56
C THR A 31 -18.06 -2.47 1.60
N ILE A 32 -18.47 -3.74 1.57
CA ILE A 32 -19.52 -4.19 0.64
C ILE A 32 -20.89 -3.61 0.99
N ASP A 33 -21.18 -3.41 2.28
CA ASP A 33 -22.43 -2.79 2.71
C ASP A 33 -22.52 -1.34 2.26
N PHE A 34 -21.45 -0.56 2.38
CA PHE A 34 -21.41 0.81 1.87
C PHE A 34 -21.50 0.88 0.35
N TYR A 35 -20.83 -0.04 -0.34
CA TYR A 35 -20.87 -0.13 -1.80
C TYR A 35 -22.27 -0.45 -2.32
N ARG A 36 -22.95 -1.44 -1.76
CA ARG A 36 -24.33 -1.82 -2.13
C ARG A 36 -25.36 -0.72 -1.89
N ARG A 37 -25.07 0.16 -0.93
CA ARG A 37 -25.91 1.34 -0.61
C ARG A 37 -25.54 2.58 -1.44
N ASN A 38 -24.59 2.46 -2.37
CA ASN A 38 -24.06 3.57 -3.18
C ASN A 38 -23.44 4.71 -2.35
N TYR A 39 -22.90 4.41 -1.17
CA TYR A 39 -22.18 5.40 -0.35
C TYR A 39 -20.72 5.56 -0.77
N ILE A 40 -20.14 4.52 -1.39
CA ILE A 40 -18.79 4.52 -1.91
C ILE A 40 -18.74 3.87 -3.29
N GLU A 41 -17.79 4.32 -4.13
CA GLU A 41 -17.50 3.73 -5.45
C GLU A 41 -16.25 2.86 -5.44
N GLY A 42 -15.42 2.97 -4.40
CA GLY A 42 -14.17 2.27 -4.28
C GLY A 42 -13.64 2.22 -2.87
N LEU A 43 -12.52 1.54 -2.71
CA LEU A 43 -11.81 1.38 -1.44
C LEU A 43 -10.37 1.86 -1.57
N PHE A 44 -9.94 2.76 -0.68
CA PHE A 44 -8.52 2.99 -0.42
C PHE A 44 -8.12 2.21 0.84
N LEU A 45 -7.32 1.16 0.65
CA LEU A 45 -6.86 0.30 1.74
C LEU A 45 -5.45 0.66 2.17
N SER A 46 -5.32 1.13 3.40
CA SER A 46 -4.06 1.41 4.08
C SER A 46 -4.07 0.79 5.47
N SER A 47 -2.91 0.45 5.99
CA SER A 47 -2.78 -0.14 7.32
C SER A 47 -1.56 0.42 8.07
N ALA A 48 -1.63 0.41 9.39
CA ALA A 48 -0.46 0.38 10.24
C ALA A 48 0.25 -0.97 10.07
N VAL A 49 1.54 -1.05 10.34
CA VAL A 49 2.28 -2.33 10.28
C VAL A 49 2.09 -3.08 11.60
N VAL A 50 1.35 -4.19 11.54
CA VAL A 50 1.00 -5.02 12.70
C VAL A 50 1.87 -6.28 12.67
N HIS A 51 2.58 -6.58 13.74
CA HIS A 51 3.56 -7.66 13.87
C HIS A 51 4.72 -7.59 12.87
N SER A 52 4.44 -7.68 11.57
CA SER A 52 5.44 -7.61 10.50
C SER A 52 4.82 -7.07 9.22
N PRO A 53 5.66 -6.61 8.26
CA PRO A 53 5.20 -6.25 6.92
C PRO A 53 4.44 -7.38 6.22
N ASP A 54 4.93 -8.61 6.30
CA ASP A 54 4.31 -9.78 5.68
C ASP A 54 2.93 -10.09 6.27
N TYR A 55 2.85 -10.18 7.60
CA TYR A 55 1.59 -10.43 8.30
C TYR A 55 0.53 -9.38 7.93
N THR A 56 0.93 -8.09 7.92
CA THR A 56 0.02 -7.00 7.56
C THR A 56 -0.44 -7.12 6.10
N THR A 57 0.47 -7.44 5.18
CA THR A 57 0.16 -7.63 3.77
C THR A 57 -0.77 -8.83 3.57
N GLU A 58 -0.59 -9.92 4.31
CA GLU A 58 -1.51 -11.06 4.28
C GLU A 58 -2.93 -10.69 4.72
N LEU A 59 -3.08 -9.89 5.79
CA LEU A 59 -4.40 -9.40 6.21
C LEU A 59 -5.06 -8.55 5.12
N MET A 60 -4.29 -7.67 4.47
CA MET A 60 -4.78 -6.88 3.34
C MET A 60 -5.22 -7.77 2.18
N ILE A 61 -4.40 -8.76 1.80
CA ILE A 61 -4.73 -9.72 0.74
C ILE A 61 -6.02 -10.47 1.08
N ARG A 62 -6.18 -10.95 2.31
CA ARG A 62 -7.40 -11.64 2.76
C ARG A 62 -8.63 -10.75 2.61
N THR A 63 -8.53 -9.47 3.01
CA THR A 63 -9.62 -8.51 2.83
C THR A 63 -9.99 -8.34 1.36
N LEU A 64 -8.99 -8.13 0.49
CA LEU A 64 -9.24 -7.92 -0.93
C LEU A 64 -9.74 -9.18 -1.63
N THR A 65 -9.29 -10.38 -1.20
CA THR A 65 -9.80 -11.66 -1.71
C THR A 65 -11.28 -11.82 -1.37
N LEU A 66 -11.68 -11.58 -0.10
CA LEU A 66 -13.09 -11.59 0.29
C LEU A 66 -13.93 -10.62 -0.57
N LEU A 67 -13.44 -9.41 -0.80
CA LEU A 67 -14.13 -8.43 -1.62
C LEU A 67 -14.27 -8.89 -3.09
N ARG A 68 -13.18 -9.31 -3.71
CA ARG A 68 -13.17 -9.65 -5.15
C ARG A 68 -13.86 -10.98 -5.44
N GLU A 69 -13.56 -12.03 -4.65
CA GLU A 69 -13.96 -13.40 -4.95
C GLU A 69 -15.29 -13.76 -4.27
N ASP A 70 -15.47 -13.43 -2.98
CA ASP A 70 -16.68 -13.82 -2.24
C ASP A 70 -17.83 -12.84 -2.47
N TYR A 71 -17.56 -11.53 -2.48
CA TYR A 71 -18.60 -10.49 -2.57
C TYR A 71 -18.82 -9.93 -3.97
N GLY A 72 -17.93 -10.25 -4.92
CA GLY A 72 -18.02 -9.73 -6.30
C GLY A 72 -17.88 -8.21 -6.38
N PHE A 73 -17.11 -7.62 -5.46
CA PHE A 73 -16.87 -6.17 -5.45
C PHE A 73 -16.16 -5.74 -6.72
N SER A 74 -16.83 -4.97 -7.56
CA SER A 74 -16.32 -4.45 -8.84
C SER A 74 -15.85 -3.00 -8.76
N GLY A 75 -15.95 -2.35 -7.58
CA GLY A 75 -15.47 -1.00 -7.35
C GLY A 75 -13.94 -0.89 -7.41
N TYR A 76 -13.46 0.35 -7.56
CA TYR A 76 -12.04 0.65 -7.62
C TYR A 76 -11.33 0.35 -6.30
N ILE A 77 -10.19 -0.35 -6.35
CA ILE A 77 -9.34 -0.63 -5.18
C ILE A 77 -7.97 -0.01 -5.36
N HIS A 78 -7.63 0.90 -4.46
CA HIS A 78 -6.27 1.40 -4.28
C HIS A 78 -5.70 0.83 -2.98
N ALA A 79 -4.66 0.01 -3.06
CA ALA A 79 -4.01 -0.55 -1.89
C ALA A 79 -2.62 0.08 -1.67
N LYS A 80 -2.31 0.41 -0.43
CA LYS A 80 -0.99 0.89 -0.03
C LYS A 80 -0.12 -0.30 0.35
N ALA A 81 0.81 -0.68 -0.52
CA ALA A 81 1.75 -1.76 -0.27
C ALA A 81 2.65 -1.44 0.92
N ILE A 82 2.94 -2.45 1.72
CA ILE A 82 3.73 -2.31 2.94
C ILE A 82 5.22 -2.46 2.59
N PRO A 83 6.05 -1.43 2.84
CA PRO A 83 7.49 -1.53 2.61
C PRO A 83 8.12 -2.66 3.42
N GLY A 84 8.97 -3.46 2.77
CA GLY A 84 9.65 -4.59 3.39
C GLY A 84 8.85 -5.89 3.44
N ALA A 85 7.66 -5.93 2.84
CA ALA A 85 6.92 -7.18 2.65
C ALA A 85 7.58 -8.07 1.58
N ASP A 86 7.35 -9.37 1.69
CA ASP A 86 7.81 -10.35 0.70
C ASP A 86 7.31 -9.99 -0.71
N PRO A 87 8.19 -10.04 -1.73
CA PRO A 87 7.82 -9.74 -3.12
C PRO A 87 6.63 -10.55 -3.65
N LEU A 88 6.46 -11.82 -3.23
CA LEU A 88 5.33 -12.64 -3.63
C LEU A 88 4.00 -12.13 -3.05
N LEU A 89 4.03 -11.63 -1.81
CA LEU A 89 2.86 -11.00 -1.19
C LEU A 89 2.51 -9.68 -1.90
N THR A 90 3.51 -8.87 -2.22
CA THR A 90 3.32 -7.64 -3.00
C THR A 90 2.72 -7.95 -4.38
N ALA A 91 3.20 -9.01 -5.06
CA ALA A 91 2.65 -9.46 -6.33
C ALA A 91 1.19 -9.92 -6.21
N ARG A 92 0.83 -10.67 -5.16
CA ARG A 92 -0.56 -11.08 -4.89
C ARG A 92 -1.47 -9.87 -4.64
N LEU A 93 -1.02 -8.93 -3.83
CA LEU A 93 -1.77 -7.70 -3.54
C LEU A 93 -2.07 -6.91 -4.83
N GLY A 94 -1.08 -6.80 -5.74
CA GLY A 94 -1.23 -6.08 -7.00
C GLY A 94 -2.20 -6.73 -8.00
N ARG A 95 -2.44 -8.03 -7.90
CA ARG A 95 -3.45 -8.72 -8.72
C ARG A 95 -4.89 -8.46 -8.26
N LEU A 96 -5.07 -8.08 -6.99
CA LEU A 96 -6.38 -7.81 -6.41
C LEU A 96 -6.74 -6.31 -6.45
N ALA A 97 -5.74 -5.44 -6.58
CA ALA A 97 -5.90 -4.00 -6.59
C ALA A 97 -5.85 -3.41 -8.00
N ASP A 98 -6.57 -2.31 -8.21
CA ASP A 98 -6.48 -1.52 -9.45
C ASP A 98 -5.25 -0.62 -9.46
N ARG A 99 -4.86 -0.12 -8.29
CA ARG A 99 -3.65 0.71 -8.09
C ARG A 99 -2.91 0.26 -6.84
N LEU A 100 -1.59 0.29 -6.91
CA LEU A 100 -0.73 0.20 -5.73
C LEU A 100 -0.03 1.53 -5.46
N SER A 101 0.24 1.82 -4.19
CA SER A 101 1.15 2.89 -3.80
C SER A 101 2.18 2.39 -2.80
N VAL A 102 3.39 2.92 -2.92
CA VAL A 102 4.45 2.79 -1.93
C VAL A 102 4.93 4.20 -1.62
N ASN A 103 4.77 4.64 -0.40
CA ASN A 103 5.17 5.99 -0.03
C ASN A 103 6.69 6.07 0.15
N ILE A 104 7.33 7.05 -0.48
CA ILE A 104 8.74 7.37 -0.23
C ILE A 104 8.92 8.12 1.09
N GLU A 105 7.85 8.69 1.61
CA GLU A 105 7.70 9.39 2.88
C GLU A 105 8.52 10.68 2.96
N LEU A 106 9.83 10.62 2.81
CA LEU A 106 10.74 11.75 3.02
C LEU A 106 11.72 11.91 1.85
N PRO A 107 12.19 13.13 1.57
CA PRO A 107 12.97 13.45 0.37
C PRO A 107 14.37 12.84 0.35
N SER A 108 14.95 12.49 1.52
CA SER A 108 16.29 11.93 1.59
C SER A 108 16.41 10.76 2.57
N SER A 109 17.47 9.98 2.43
CA SER A 109 17.81 8.91 3.38
C SER A 109 18.17 9.48 4.76
N LYS A 110 18.67 10.72 4.82
CA LYS A 110 19.01 11.41 6.08
C LYS A 110 17.75 11.77 6.86
N SER A 111 16.77 12.39 6.20
CA SER A 111 15.48 12.71 6.83
C SER A 111 14.69 11.45 7.16
N LEU A 112 14.77 10.40 6.33
CA LEU A 112 14.17 9.11 6.64
C LEU A 112 14.76 8.48 7.91
N ALA A 113 16.09 8.47 8.04
CA ALA A 113 16.75 7.94 9.23
C ALA A 113 16.43 8.76 10.51
N LEU A 114 16.20 10.06 10.37
CA LEU A 114 15.86 10.95 11.48
C LEU A 114 14.40 10.78 11.93
N LEU A 115 13.46 10.73 10.99
CA LEU A 115 12.02 10.82 11.26
C LEU A 115 11.29 9.46 11.19
N ALA A 116 11.90 8.45 10.62
CA ALA A 116 11.37 7.09 10.51
C ALA A 116 12.51 6.06 10.57
N PRO A 117 13.22 5.93 11.68
CA PRO A 117 14.45 5.14 11.80
C PRO A 117 14.23 3.64 11.50
N ASP A 118 13.02 3.13 11.71
CA ASP A 118 12.66 1.74 11.42
C ASP A 118 12.48 1.45 9.92
N LYS A 119 12.39 2.49 9.08
CA LYS A 119 12.23 2.35 7.64
C LYS A 119 13.57 2.46 6.93
N LYS A 120 13.84 1.46 6.08
CA LYS A 120 15.05 1.45 5.24
C LYS A 120 14.69 1.91 3.83
N THR A 121 15.57 2.68 3.23
CA THR A 121 15.42 3.18 1.84
C THR A 121 15.18 2.04 0.85
N ASP A 122 15.96 0.95 0.93
CA ASP A 122 15.82 -0.20 0.03
C ASP A 122 14.47 -0.89 0.19
N ALA A 123 13.95 -1.00 1.42
CA ALA A 123 12.63 -1.58 1.68
C ALA A 123 11.48 -0.77 1.02
N ILE A 124 11.72 0.50 0.68
CA ILE A 124 10.78 1.36 -0.03
C ILE A 124 10.95 1.23 -1.55
N PHE A 125 12.19 1.32 -2.05
CA PHE A 125 12.43 1.37 -3.50
C PHE A 125 12.36 0.01 -4.18
N GLN A 126 12.72 -1.08 -3.52
CA GLN A 126 12.59 -2.43 -4.08
C GLN A 126 11.14 -2.77 -4.50
N PRO A 127 10.12 -2.65 -3.64
CA PRO A 127 8.75 -2.90 -4.07
C PRO A 127 8.25 -1.93 -5.14
N MET A 128 8.71 -0.67 -5.17
CA MET A 128 8.37 0.26 -6.25
C MET A 128 8.90 -0.22 -7.59
N ALA A 129 10.15 -0.68 -7.65
CA ALA A 129 10.76 -1.22 -8.86
C ALA A 129 10.04 -2.50 -9.32
N GLN A 130 9.75 -3.41 -8.38
CA GLN A 130 8.99 -4.64 -8.65
C GLN A 130 7.61 -4.32 -9.24
N ILE A 131 6.83 -3.46 -8.59
CA ILE A 131 5.49 -3.06 -9.04
C ILE A 131 5.54 -2.49 -10.45
N LYS A 132 6.53 -1.64 -10.75
CA LYS A 132 6.72 -1.09 -12.09
C LYS A 132 6.95 -2.19 -13.13
N GLN A 133 7.81 -3.16 -12.85
CA GLN A 133 8.09 -4.29 -13.75
C GLN A 133 6.85 -5.16 -13.96
N GLU A 134 6.14 -5.53 -12.90
CA GLU A 134 4.90 -6.33 -12.96
C GLU A 134 3.81 -5.63 -13.78
N ILE A 135 3.65 -4.31 -13.64
CA ILE A 135 2.72 -3.52 -14.45
C ILE A 135 3.08 -3.58 -15.93
N LEU A 136 4.36 -3.39 -16.28
CA LEU A 136 4.84 -3.42 -17.65
C LEU A 136 4.67 -4.82 -18.27
N GLN A 137 5.03 -5.86 -17.52
CA GLN A 137 4.87 -7.24 -17.94
C GLN A 137 3.39 -7.57 -18.16
N SER A 138 2.52 -7.27 -17.20
CA SER A 138 1.07 -7.51 -17.32
C SER A 138 0.46 -6.79 -18.53
N LYS A 139 0.87 -5.55 -18.80
CA LYS A 139 0.43 -4.81 -19.99
C LYS A 139 0.85 -5.52 -21.28
N ALA A 140 2.09 -5.98 -21.37
CA ALA A 140 2.61 -6.69 -22.54
C ALA A 140 1.92 -8.06 -22.74
N GLU A 141 1.68 -8.80 -21.66
CA GLU A 141 0.97 -10.08 -21.71
C GLU A 141 -0.48 -9.90 -22.16
N ARG A 142 -1.19 -8.90 -21.67
CA ARG A 142 -2.58 -8.60 -22.05
C ARG A 142 -2.74 -8.12 -23.49
N GLN A 143 -1.70 -7.57 -24.11
CA GLN A 143 -1.69 -7.30 -25.54
C GLN A 143 -1.64 -8.59 -26.37
N LYS A 144 -0.98 -9.63 -25.86
CA LYS A 144 -0.84 -10.93 -26.55
C LYS A 144 -1.95 -11.91 -26.22
N PHE A 145 -2.43 -11.90 -24.98
CA PHE A 145 -3.38 -12.86 -24.44
C PHE A 145 -4.58 -12.15 -23.82
N ARG A 146 -5.75 -12.32 -24.42
CA ARG A 146 -6.99 -11.64 -23.99
C ARG A 146 -7.36 -11.88 -22.53
N HIS A 147 -7.03 -13.05 -21.98
CA HIS A 147 -7.39 -13.47 -20.63
C HIS A 147 -6.23 -13.40 -19.64
N ALA A 148 -5.10 -12.77 -20.01
CA ALA A 148 -4.00 -12.59 -19.07
C ALA A 148 -4.45 -11.74 -17.87
N PRO A 149 -4.09 -12.13 -16.63
CA PRO A 149 -4.52 -11.41 -15.44
C PRO A 149 -3.96 -9.98 -15.42
N ALA A 150 -4.78 -9.06 -14.94
CA ALA A 150 -4.33 -7.69 -14.72
C ALA A 150 -3.48 -7.62 -13.44
N PHE A 151 -2.50 -6.72 -13.45
CA PHE A 151 -1.74 -6.34 -12.28
C PHE A 151 -1.76 -4.82 -12.15
N ALA A 152 -2.37 -4.31 -11.09
CA ALA A 152 -2.52 -2.87 -10.80
C ALA A 152 -2.72 -2.03 -12.08
N PRO A 153 -3.79 -2.27 -12.86
CA PRO A 153 -3.96 -1.71 -14.21
C PRO A 153 -4.02 -0.17 -14.23
N ALA A 154 -4.39 0.47 -13.13
CA ALA A 154 -4.37 1.91 -12.97
C ALA A 154 -2.99 2.46 -12.54
N GLY A 155 -1.98 1.59 -12.44
CA GLY A 155 -0.59 1.97 -12.19
C GLY A 155 -0.21 2.05 -10.73
N GLN A 156 0.96 2.64 -10.48
CA GLN A 156 1.42 2.93 -9.12
C GLN A 156 1.50 4.43 -8.86
N SER A 157 1.49 4.78 -7.57
CA SER A 157 1.71 6.13 -7.08
C SER A 157 2.59 6.11 -5.83
N THR A 158 3.10 7.28 -5.48
CA THR A 158 3.86 7.50 -4.25
C THR A 158 3.38 8.77 -3.57
N GLN A 159 3.76 8.94 -2.31
CA GLN A 159 3.52 10.13 -1.53
C GLN A 159 4.79 10.51 -0.79
N MET A 160 5.03 11.80 -0.69
CA MET A 160 6.15 12.39 0.03
C MET A 160 5.64 13.50 0.95
N ILE A 161 6.24 13.61 2.12
CA ILE A 161 5.99 14.68 3.08
C ILE A 161 6.96 15.82 2.75
N VAL A 162 6.41 17.02 2.54
CA VAL A 162 7.19 18.24 2.24
C VAL A 162 7.25 19.11 3.49
N GLY A 163 8.41 19.71 3.76
CA GLY A 163 8.59 20.63 4.89
C GLY A 163 8.77 19.98 6.26
N ALA A 164 8.98 18.66 6.33
CA ALA A 164 9.28 17.95 7.58
C ALA A 164 10.75 18.02 7.99
N SER A 165 11.63 18.51 7.12
CA SER A 165 13.07 18.68 7.32
C SER A 165 13.57 19.89 6.54
N ASP A 166 14.79 20.37 6.83
CA ASP A 166 15.41 21.54 6.19
C ASP A 166 15.81 21.31 4.71
N GLU A 167 15.36 20.24 4.10
CA GLU A 167 15.68 19.88 2.72
C GLU A 167 14.75 20.60 1.74
N THR A 168 15.33 21.08 0.64
CA THR A 168 14.58 21.73 -0.44
C THR A 168 13.83 20.73 -1.31
N GLU A 169 12.67 21.13 -1.89
CA GLU A 169 11.84 20.32 -2.79
C GLU A 169 12.61 19.77 -4.00
N VAL A 170 13.66 20.48 -4.44
CA VAL A 170 14.53 20.08 -5.57
C VAL A 170 15.29 18.77 -5.30
N GLY A 171 15.59 18.47 -4.03
CA GLY A 171 16.26 17.21 -3.65
C GLY A 171 15.35 15.99 -3.78
N GLY A 172 14.04 16.16 -3.57
CA GLY A 172 13.03 15.08 -3.67
C GLY A 172 12.66 14.73 -5.11
N ALA A 173 12.59 15.72 -5.99
CA ALA A 173 12.18 15.52 -7.39
C ALA A 173 13.17 14.70 -8.24
N LYS A 174 14.43 14.61 -7.84
CA LYS A 174 15.46 13.83 -8.55
C LYS A 174 15.42 12.32 -8.30
N ARG A 175 14.53 11.84 -7.42
CA ARG A 175 14.42 10.41 -7.04
C ARG A 175 13.16 9.70 -7.54
N SER A 176 12.33 10.37 -8.30
CA SER A 176 11.10 9.79 -8.90
C SER A 176 11.33 9.15 -10.27
#